data_ff37fea316331c715357bef2da5f509f
#
_entry.id   ff37fea316331c715357bef2da5f509f
#
_cell.length_a   1.000
_cell.length_b   1.000
_cell.length_c   1.000
_cell.angle_alpha   90.00
_cell.angle_beta   90.00
_cell.angle_gamma   90.00
#
_symmetry.space_group_name_H-M   'P 1'
#
loop_
_entity.id
_entity.type
_entity.pdbx_description
1 polymer ?
#
loop_
_entity_poly.entity_id
_entity_poly.type
_entity_poly.pdbx_seq_one_letter_code
_entity_poly.pdbx_strand_id
1 'polypeptide(L)'
;MYKNHKVVVNTAAGRRRYMQYLIPYIVASPIVDRYDIWINTHNGADIEFFKQIAQRFPVVNLVWQPDGVVNGNETINAFYKACIEPDTIYFKLDDDVVWMEPGLIEKMVRFRVENPHYFLVSPLVINNSLSTYLLQVAGKIKLDQYYSAASSHPVLWKNGFFASDLHLWFIQNYLKPGKWNELHLGKKEMGMTRFSIN
;
A
#
# COMPACT_ATOMS: atom_id res chain seq x y z
N MET A 1 6.96 18.12 2.88
CA MET A 1 7.50 17.81 4.24
C MET A 1 6.40 17.92 5.29
N TYR A 2 6.39 17.00 6.25
CA TYR A 2 5.46 17.03 7.38
C TYR A 2 6.23 17.09 8.70
N LYS A 3 6.08 18.19 9.48
CA LYS A 3 6.74 18.40 10.80
C LYS A 3 8.24 18.01 10.79
N ASN A 4 9.01 18.56 9.86
CA ASN A 4 10.44 18.30 9.64
C ASN A 4 10.80 16.90 9.13
N HIS A 5 9.82 16.06 8.81
CA HIS A 5 10.07 14.78 8.16
C HIS A 5 9.82 14.88 6.66
N LYS A 6 10.75 14.35 5.88
CA LYS A 6 10.55 14.09 4.45
C LYS A 6 9.56 12.94 4.29
N VAL A 7 8.67 13.02 3.31
CA VAL A 7 7.71 11.95 3.00
C VAL A 7 8.04 11.39 1.62
N VAL A 8 8.45 10.13 1.61
CA VAL A 8 8.82 9.41 0.38
C VAL A 8 7.86 8.23 0.20
N VAL A 9 7.15 8.22 -0.92
CA VAL A 9 6.30 7.08 -1.30
C VAL A 9 7.10 6.15 -2.19
N ASN A 10 6.98 4.84 -1.99
CA ASN A 10 7.67 3.81 -2.77
C ASN A 10 6.67 2.80 -3.34
N THR A 11 6.78 2.49 -4.62
CA THR A 11 6.02 1.42 -5.28
C THR A 11 6.91 0.61 -6.21
N ALA A 12 6.98 -0.71 -6.02
CA ALA A 12 7.55 -1.62 -7.00
C ALA A 12 6.53 -1.81 -8.13
N ALA A 13 6.72 -1.06 -9.23
CA ALA A 13 5.72 -0.86 -10.26
C ALA A 13 5.94 -1.78 -11.45
N GLY A 14 4.95 -2.62 -11.75
CA GLY A 14 4.96 -3.54 -12.88
C GLY A 14 3.69 -3.53 -13.73
N ARG A 15 2.62 -2.90 -13.26
CA ARG A 15 1.29 -3.05 -13.86
C ARG A 15 0.62 -1.69 -14.08
N ARG A 16 0.88 -1.06 -15.23
CA ARG A 16 0.25 0.22 -15.65
C ARG A 16 -1.27 0.22 -15.44
N ARG A 17 -1.94 -0.90 -15.75
CA ARG A 17 -3.41 -1.01 -15.64
C ARG A 17 -3.98 -0.64 -14.26
N TYR A 18 -3.20 -0.79 -13.19
CA TYR A 18 -3.58 -0.40 -11.84
C TYR A 18 -2.93 0.92 -11.43
N MET A 19 -1.66 1.10 -11.79
CA MET A 19 -0.90 2.31 -11.45
C MET A 19 -1.55 3.61 -11.94
N GLN A 20 -2.27 3.57 -13.06
CA GLN A 20 -3.02 4.73 -13.56
C GLN A 20 -4.09 5.25 -12.57
N TYR A 21 -4.57 4.40 -11.66
CA TYR A 21 -5.50 4.78 -10.60
C TYR A 21 -4.79 5.20 -9.32
N LEU A 22 -3.63 4.60 -9.01
CA LEU A 22 -2.84 4.88 -7.81
C LEU A 22 -2.11 6.22 -7.89
N ILE A 23 -1.42 6.48 -8.99
CA ILE A 23 -0.57 7.67 -9.18
C ILE A 23 -1.30 8.99 -8.84
N PRO A 24 -2.56 9.23 -9.29
CA PRO A 24 -3.28 10.45 -8.99
C PRO A 24 -3.41 10.75 -7.48
N TYR A 25 -3.60 9.75 -6.64
CA TYR A 25 -3.67 9.94 -5.19
C TYR A 25 -2.35 10.45 -4.60
N ILE A 26 -1.24 9.95 -5.14
CA ILE A 26 0.09 10.25 -4.61
C ILE A 26 0.53 11.65 -5.06
N VAL A 27 0.40 11.94 -6.36
CA VAL A 27 0.84 13.24 -6.92
C VAL A 27 -0.05 14.40 -6.49
N ALA A 28 -1.28 14.13 -6.07
CA ALA A 28 -2.19 15.14 -5.53
C ALA A 28 -1.96 15.40 -4.02
N SER A 29 -1.22 14.55 -3.32
CA SER A 29 -0.96 14.74 -1.90
C SER A 29 0.06 15.85 -1.65
N PRO A 30 -0.29 16.91 -0.90
CA PRO A 30 0.59 18.07 -0.71
C PRO A 30 1.76 17.78 0.23
N ILE A 31 1.77 16.64 0.93
CA ILE A 31 2.82 16.30 1.88
C ILE A 31 3.87 15.35 1.30
N VAL A 32 3.63 14.78 0.12
CA VAL A 32 4.60 13.89 -0.54
C VAL A 32 5.70 14.72 -1.16
N ASP A 33 6.93 14.51 -0.71
CA ASP A 33 8.12 15.22 -1.21
C ASP A 33 8.75 14.49 -2.39
N ARG A 34 8.64 13.14 -2.43
CA ARG A 34 9.17 12.30 -3.51
C ARG A 34 8.33 11.04 -3.65
N TYR A 35 8.10 10.63 -4.88
CA TYR A 35 7.49 9.36 -5.22
C TYR A 35 8.45 8.52 -6.05
N ASP A 36 9.05 7.50 -5.43
CA ASP A 36 9.97 6.57 -6.07
C ASP A 36 9.19 5.42 -6.71
N ILE A 37 9.10 5.42 -8.03
CA ILE A 37 8.56 4.33 -8.84
C ILE A 37 9.72 3.40 -9.19
N TRP A 38 9.83 2.30 -8.50
CA TRP A 38 10.81 1.25 -8.75
C TRP A 38 10.34 0.38 -9.89
N ILE A 39 11.04 0.43 -11.02
CA ILE A 39 10.67 -0.30 -12.23
C ILE A 39 10.82 -1.80 -11.97
N ASN A 40 9.70 -2.50 -11.94
CA ASN A 40 9.60 -3.94 -11.65
C ASN A 40 8.88 -4.68 -12.79
N THR A 41 9.23 -4.35 -14.03
CA THR A 41 8.67 -4.93 -15.25
C THR A 41 9.64 -4.85 -16.40
N HIS A 42 9.54 -5.79 -17.34
CA HIS A 42 10.20 -5.74 -18.66
C HIS A 42 9.25 -5.26 -19.77
N ASN A 43 7.98 -4.97 -19.44
CA ASN A 43 7.01 -4.51 -20.44
C ASN A 43 7.33 -3.08 -20.88
N GLY A 44 7.74 -2.91 -22.14
CA GLY A 44 8.12 -1.60 -22.69
C GLY A 44 7.00 -0.56 -22.63
N ALA A 45 5.73 -0.97 -22.81
CA ALA A 45 4.59 -0.05 -22.76
C ALA A 45 4.33 0.46 -21.31
N ASP A 46 4.53 -0.39 -20.29
CA ASP A 46 4.43 0.01 -18.90
C ASP A 46 5.60 0.95 -18.54
N ILE A 47 6.81 0.63 -18.96
CA ILE A 47 8.00 1.48 -18.73
C ILE A 47 7.81 2.86 -19.38
N GLU A 48 7.34 2.92 -20.61
CA GLU A 48 7.11 4.18 -21.31
C GLU A 48 6.03 5.03 -20.60
N PHE A 49 4.96 4.41 -20.12
CA PHE A 49 3.98 5.09 -19.29
C PHE A 49 4.61 5.71 -18.04
N PHE A 50 5.47 4.99 -17.32
CA PHE A 50 6.12 5.52 -16.12
C PHE A 50 7.09 6.67 -16.44
N LYS A 51 7.79 6.63 -17.59
CA LYS A 51 8.61 7.74 -18.07
C LYS A 51 7.79 9.00 -18.34
N GLN A 52 6.64 8.87 -18.99
CA GLN A 52 5.73 9.99 -19.23
C GLN A 52 5.19 10.59 -17.92
N ILE A 53 4.88 9.76 -16.95
CA ILE A 53 4.47 10.21 -15.62
C ILE A 53 5.59 11.01 -14.93
N ALA A 54 6.82 10.52 -14.96
CA ALA A 54 7.95 11.21 -14.36
C ALA A 54 8.27 12.55 -15.05
N GLN A 55 8.11 12.63 -16.36
CA GLN A 55 8.24 13.89 -17.10
C GLN A 55 7.16 14.91 -16.73
N ARG A 56 5.95 14.43 -16.45
CA ARG A 56 4.79 15.27 -16.13
C ARG A 56 4.78 15.78 -14.69
N PHE A 57 5.25 14.98 -13.75
CA PHE A 57 5.16 15.26 -12.32
C PHE A 57 6.55 15.28 -11.66
N PRO A 58 7.07 16.47 -11.30
CA PRO A 58 8.42 16.60 -10.72
C PRO A 58 8.63 15.84 -9.41
N VAL A 59 7.56 15.51 -8.70
CA VAL A 59 7.59 14.70 -7.48
C VAL A 59 7.93 13.23 -7.75
N VAL A 60 7.74 12.77 -9.00
CA VAL A 60 7.96 11.37 -9.41
C VAL A 60 9.40 11.16 -9.83
N ASN A 61 10.04 10.16 -9.21
CA ASN A 61 11.38 9.71 -9.53
C ASN A 61 11.32 8.25 -9.99
N LEU A 62 11.91 7.94 -11.15
CA LEU A 62 12.05 6.56 -11.61
C LEU A 62 13.32 5.95 -11.06
N VAL A 63 13.18 4.82 -10.40
CA VAL A 63 14.30 4.06 -9.87
C VAL A 63 14.39 2.73 -10.61
N TRP A 64 15.55 2.47 -11.18
CA TRP A 64 15.85 1.19 -11.82
C TRP A 64 16.44 0.23 -10.79
N GLN A 65 16.17 -1.06 -10.94
CA GLN A 65 16.79 -2.04 -10.06
C GLN A 65 18.31 -1.97 -10.18
N PRO A 66 19.05 -1.94 -9.07
CA PRO A 66 20.50 -1.71 -9.07
C PRO A 66 21.30 -2.72 -9.90
N ASP A 67 20.82 -3.96 -9.96
CA ASP A 67 21.41 -5.08 -10.69
C ASP A 67 20.72 -5.35 -12.05
N GLY A 68 19.72 -4.55 -12.42
CA GLY A 68 18.90 -4.76 -13.60
C GLY A 68 17.94 -5.97 -13.51
N VAL A 69 17.91 -6.66 -12.39
CA VAL A 69 17.06 -7.83 -12.19
C VAL A 69 15.65 -7.40 -11.83
N VAL A 70 14.68 -7.84 -12.62
CA VAL A 70 13.26 -7.69 -12.35
C VAL A 70 12.72 -9.05 -11.95
N ASN A 71 12.56 -9.28 -10.65
CA ASN A 71 12.17 -10.58 -10.11
C ASN A 71 11.13 -10.42 -8.98
N GLY A 72 9.93 -10.01 -9.33
CA GLY A 72 8.79 -9.99 -8.43
C GLY A 72 9.10 -9.49 -7.02
N ASN A 73 9.01 -10.38 -6.05
CA ASN A 73 9.19 -10.02 -4.64
C ASN A 73 10.65 -9.70 -4.25
N GLU A 74 11.65 -10.25 -4.93
CA GLU A 74 13.06 -10.02 -4.59
C GLU A 74 13.46 -8.57 -4.85
N THR A 75 12.90 -7.95 -5.88
CA THR A 75 13.15 -6.55 -6.23
C THR A 75 12.60 -5.57 -5.19
N ILE A 76 11.61 -5.98 -4.40
CA ILE A 76 11.09 -5.17 -3.28
C ILE A 76 12.16 -4.99 -2.20
N ASN A 77 13.06 -5.95 -2.01
CA ASN A 77 14.14 -5.84 -1.05
C ASN A 77 15.11 -4.70 -1.37
N ALA A 78 15.29 -4.35 -2.65
CA ALA A 78 16.18 -3.26 -3.06
C ALA A 78 15.66 -1.91 -2.53
N PHE A 79 14.37 -1.62 -2.63
CA PHE A 79 13.86 -0.36 -2.09
C PHE A 79 13.87 -0.32 -0.57
N TYR A 80 13.62 -1.43 0.14
CA TYR A 80 13.77 -1.44 1.60
C TYR A 80 15.21 -1.12 2.04
N LYS A 81 16.21 -1.65 1.34
CA LYS A 81 17.61 -1.31 1.58
C LYS A 81 17.93 0.17 1.31
N ALA A 82 17.19 0.81 0.42
CA ALA A 82 17.35 2.23 0.10
C ALA A 82 16.57 3.17 1.04
N CYS A 83 15.73 2.65 1.94
CA CYS A 83 14.97 3.44 2.91
C CYS A 83 15.82 3.83 4.14
N ILE A 84 16.90 4.59 3.91
CA ILE A 84 17.94 4.91 4.91
C ILE A 84 18.13 6.40 5.16
N GLU A 85 17.41 7.28 4.47
CA GLU A 85 17.51 8.73 4.69
C GLU A 85 17.01 9.08 6.10
N PRO A 86 17.78 9.84 6.90
CA PRO A 86 17.32 10.26 8.24
C PRO A 86 16.09 11.18 8.11
N ASP A 87 15.33 11.26 9.19
CA ASP A 87 14.13 12.10 9.30
C ASP A 87 13.14 11.92 8.13
N THR A 88 13.05 10.69 7.61
CA THR A 88 12.22 10.36 6.46
C THR A 88 11.16 9.34 6.84
N ILE A 89 9.90 9.64 6.48
CA ILE A 89 8.79 8.69 6.54
C ILE A 89 8.67 8.03 5.16
N TYR A 90 8.91 6.73 5.13
CA TYR A 90 8.72 5.93 3.93
C TYR A 90 7.34 5.31 3.92
N PHE A 91 6.59 5.55 2.85
CA PHE A 91 5.24 5.04 2.66
C PHE A 91 5.24 4.03 1.50
N LYS A 92 5.15 2.74 1.81
CA LYS A 92 5.12 1.68 0.79
C LYS A 92 3.70 1.42 0.31
N LEU A 93 3.52 1.40 -1.00
CA LEU A 93 2.28 0.99 -1.66
C LEU A 93 2.58 -0.10 -2.70
N ASP A 94 1.69 -1.09 -2.79
CA ASP A 94 1.72 -2.06 -3.88
C ASP A 94 1.15 -1.44 -5.17
N ASP A 95 1.56 -1.94 -6.33
CA ASP A 95 1.18 -1.39 -7.62
C ASP A 95 -0.26 -1.74 -8.06
N ASP A 96 -0.98 -2.52 -7.27
CA ASP A 96 -2.38 -2.93 -7.49
C ASP A 96 -3.39 -2.22 -6.59
N VAL A 97 -2.98 -1.22 -5.85
CA VAL A 97 -3.89 -0.35 -5.10
C VAL A 97 -4.63 0.56 -6.09
N VAL A 98 -5.95 0.42 -6.18
CA VAL A 98 -6.77 1.17 -7.15
C VAL A 98 -7.66 2.22 -6.50
N TRP A 99 -7.80 2.19 -5.18
CA TRP A 99 -8.56 3.16 -4.42
C TRP A 99 -7.94 3.35 -3.03
N MET A 100 -7.90 4.58 -2.58
CA MET A 100 -7.53 4.97 -1.21
C MET A 100 -8.56 5.96 -0.66
N GLU A 101 -8.79 5.88 0.64
CA GLU A 101 -9.59 6.89 1.34
C GLU A 101 -8.97 8.29 1.14
N PRO A 102 -9.79 9.32 0.89
CA PRO A 102 -9.29 10.70 0.78
C PRO A 102 -8.47 11.11 2.02
N GLY A 103 -7.27 11.64 1.77
CA GLY A 103 -6.33 12.04 2.83
C GLY A 103 -5.67 10.87 3.58
N LEU A 104 -5.67 9.64 3.03
CA LEU A 104 -5.05 8.48 3.69
C LEU A 104 -3.57 8.71 3.95
N ILE A 105 -2.81 9.22 2.97
CA ILE A 105 -1.36 9.44 3.12
C ILE A 105 -1.10 10.41 4.28
N GLU A 106 -1.82 11.53 4.33
CA GLU A 106 -1.71 12.51 5.40
C GLU A 106 -2.05 11.94 6.77
N LYS A 107 -3.14 11.16 6.86
CA LYS A 107 -3.57 10.51 8.11
C LYS A 107 -2.52 9.53 8.61
N MET A 108 -1.96 8.71 7.73
CA MET A 108 -0.97 7.70 8.07
C MET A 108 0.37 8.34 8.47
N VAL A 109 0.84 9.33 7.73
CA VAL A 109 2.08 10.07 8.05
C VAL A 109 1.92 10.79 9.38
N ARG A 110 0.80 11.48 9.61
CA ARG A 110 0.50 12.13 10.88
C ARG A 110 0.57 11.14 12.03
N PHE A 111 -0.16 10.03 11.90
CA PHE A 111 -0.21 9.00 12.94
C PHE A 111 1.19 8.46 13.23
N ARG A 112 2.00 8.17 12.21
CA ARG A 112 3.38 7.65 12.38
C ARG A 112 4.28 8.65 13.11
N VAL A 113 4.20 9.94 12.77
CA VAL A 113 4.99 10.99 13.42
C VAL A 113 4.58 11.23 14.88
N GLU A 114 3.28 11.17 15.15
CA GLU A 114 2.74 11.35 16.50
C GLU A 114 2.94 10.12 17.41
N ASN A 115 3.25 8.96 16.81
CA ASN A 115 3.45 7.69 17.53
C ASN A 115 4.77 7.03 17.11
N PRO A 116 5.93 7.63 17.45
CA PRO A 116 7.25 7.20 16.96
C PRO A 116 7.69 5.83 17.49
N HIS A 117 7.04 5.32 18.53
CA HIS A 117 7.32 4.00 19.12
C HIS A 117 6.83 2.82 18.26
N TYR A 118 5.92 3.06 17.28
CA TYR A 118 5.56 2.00 16.33
C TYR A 118 6.59 1.87 15.24
N PHE A 119 7.10 0.68 15.05
CA PHE A 119 8.00 0.37 13.94
C PHE A 119 7.28 0.51 12.59
N LEU A 120 6.08 -0.03 12.48
CA LEU A 120 5.26 -0.06 11.27
C LEU A 120 3.82 0.35 11.60
N VAL A 121 3.21 1.15 10.73
CA VAL A 121 1.79 1.42 10.73
C VAL A 121 1.17 1.07 9.38
N SER A 122 -0.02 0.48 9.39
CA SER A 122 -0.72 0.06 8.18
C SER A 122 -2.18 0.49 8.24
N PRO A 123 -2.76 0.94 7.13
CA PRO A 123 -4.20 1.13 7.05
C PRO A 123 -4.91 -0.22 6.99
N LEU A 124 -6.25 -0.19 7.11
CA LEU A 124 -7.07 -1.33 6.79
C LEU A 124 -7.03 -1.57 5.27
N VAL A 125 -6.64 -2.77 4.86
CA VAL A 125 -6.52 -3.15 3.45
C VAL A 125 -7.57 -4.20 3.11
N ILE A 126 -8.48 -3.88 2.19
CA ILE A 126 -9.45 -4.86 1.71
C ILE A 126 -8.70 -5.98 0.97
N ASN A 127 -9.11 -7.23 1.17
CA ASN A 127 -8.43 -8.42 0.68
C ASN A 127 -7.02 -8.65 1.28
N ASN A 128 -6.89 -8.39 2.58
CA ASN A 128 -5.70 -8.73 3.35
C ASN A 128 -6.11 -9.60 4.55
N SER A 129 -5.32 -10.62 4.87
CA SER A 129 -5.67 -11.61 5.92
C SER A 129 -5.89 -10.97 7.28
N LEU A 130 -4.99 -10.08 7.70
CA LEU A 130 -5.11 -9.38 8.97
C LEU A 130 -6.35 -8.49 9.00
N SER A 131 -6.57 -7.73 7.94
CA SER A 131 -7.73 -6.84 7.86
C SER A 131 -9.04 -7.62 7.83
N THR A 132 -9.10 -8.74 7.10
CA THR A 132 -10.28 -9.62 7.07
C THR A 132 -10.57 -10.18 8.46
N TYR A 133 -9.54 -10.63 9.18
CA TYR A 133 -9.65 -11.06 10.56
C TYR A 133 -10.24 -9.96 11.47
N LEU A 134 -9.66 -8.76 11.41
CA LEU A 134 -10.10 -7.64 12.22
C LEU A 134 -11.55 -7.22 11.91
N LEU A 135 -11.94 -7.24 10.63
CA LEU A 135 -13.31 -6.95 10.22
C LEU A 135 -14.32 -7.99 10.74
N GLN A 136 -13.94 -9.29 10.75
CA GLN A 136 -14.76 -10.33 11.34
C GLN A 136 -14.92 -10.15 12.85
N VAL A 137 -13.81 -9.94 13.58
CA VAL A 137 -13.83 -9.72 15.03
C VAL A 137 -14.67 -8.50 15.41
N ALA A 138 -14.63 -7.46 14.58
CA ALA A 138 -15.42 -6.25 14.77
C ALA A 138 -16.89 -6.38 14.31
N GLY A 139 -17.30 -7.54 13.79
CA GLY A 139 -18.65 -7.76 13.26
C GLY A 139 -18.99 -6.94 12.02
N LYS A 140 -17.98 -6.41 11.32
CA LYS A 140 -18.17 -5.59 10.12
C LYS A 140 -18.42 -6.42 8.86
N ILE A 141 -17.91 -7.65 8.84
CA ILE A 141 -18.16 -8.62 7.78
C ILE A 141 -18.56 -9.96 8.38
N LYS A 142 -19.54 -10.61 7.76
CA LYS A 142 -19.94 -11.99 8.07
C LYS A 142 -19.58 -12.86 6.88
N LEU A 143 -18.69 -13.81 7.10
CA LEU A 143 -18.24 -14.79 6.11
C LEU A 143 -18.80 -16.18 6.46
N ASP A 144 -18.72 -17.10 5.51
CA ASP A 144 -19.16 -18.51 5.65
C ASP A 144 -18.40 -19.27 6.74
N GLN A 145 -17.14 -18.88 6.95
CA GLN A 145 -16.30 -19.40 8.02
C GLN A 145 -15.40 -18.32 8.61
N TYR A 146 -14.78 -18.62 9.74
CA TYR A 146 -13.84 -17.74 10.40
C TYR A 146 -12.45 -17.86 9.79
N TYR A 147 -11.87 -16.75 9.34
CA TYR A 147 -10.53 -16.67 8.80
C TYR A 147 -9.56 -16.09 9.82
N SER A 148 -8.43 -16.76 10.04
CA SER A 148 -7.40 -16.30 10.96
C SER A 148 -6.54 -15.19 10.34
N ALA A 149 -5.78 -14.49 11.19
CA ALA A 149 -4.88 -13.41 10.78
C ALA A 149 -3.59 -13.88 10.08
N ALA A 150 -3.46 -15.16 9.76
CA ALA A 150 -2.26 -15.70 9.14
C ALA A 150 -1.99 -15.05 7.78
N SER A 151 -0.81 -14.42 7.62
CA SER A 151 -0.44 -13.68 6.42
C SER A 151 -0.45 -14.51 5.13
N SER A 152 -0.21 -15.81 5.25
CA SER A 152 -0.19 -16.77 4.13
C SER A 152 -1.43 -17.67 4.09
N HIS A 153 -2.57 -17.19 4.62
CA HIS A 153 -3.81 -17.99 4.60
C HIS A 153 -4.18 -18.37 3.16
N PRO A 154 -4.32 -19.67 2.83
CA PRO A 154 -4.43 -20.13 1.44
C PRO A 154 -5.60 -19.50 0.68
N VAL A 155 -6.76 -19.33 1.30
CA VAL A 155 -7.94 -18.75 0.66
C VAL A 155 -7.69 -17.27 0.32
N LEU A 156 -7.14 -16.49 1.24
CA LEU A 156 -6.88 -15.06 1.04
C LEU A 156 -5.71 -14.80 0.09
N TRP A 157 -4.78 -15.75 -0.02
CA TRP A 157 -3.58 -15.58 -0.85
C TRP A 157 -3.73 -16.16 -2.26
N LYS A 158 -4.48 -17.25 -2.42
CA LYS A 158 -4.54 -18.00 -3.69
C LYS A 158 -5.90 -18.00 -4.37
N ASN A 159 -6.98 -17.64 -3.66
CA ASN A 159 -8.32 -17.68 -4.21
C ASN A 159 -8.75 -16.32 -4.75
N GLY A 160 -8.60 -16.13 -6.07
CA GLY A 160 -8.98 -14.89 -6.74
C GLY A 160 -10.49 -14.61 -6.71
N PHE A 161 -11.34 -15.63 -6.66
CA PHE A 161 -12.80 -15.43 -6.52
C PHE A 161 -13.15 -14.84 -5.15
N PHE A 162 -12.57 -15.39 -4.09
CA PHE A 162 -12.77 -14.85 -2.75
C PHE A 162 -12.26 -13.41 -2.62
N ALA A 163 -11.11 -13.10 -3.23
CA ALA A 163 -10.59 -11.74 -3.29
C ALA A 163 -11.56 -10.80 -4.02
N SER A 164 -12.12 -11.24 -5.14
CA SER A 164 -13.14 -10.51 -5.91
C SER A 164 -14.39 -10.25 -5.08
N ASP A 165 -14.88 -11.26 -4.35
CA ASP A 165 -16.08 -11.13 -3.51
C ASP A 165 -15.87 -10.13 -2.37
N LEU A 166 -14.70 -10.11 -1.74
CA LEU A 166 -14.36 -9.09 -0.73
C LEU A 166 -14.34 -7.68 -1.33
N HIS A 167 -13.79 -7.50 -2.53
CA HIS A 167 -13.82 -6.20 -3.20
C HIS A 167 -15.23 -5.78 -3.58
N LEU A 168 -16.05 -6.70 -4.12
CA LEU A 168 -17.44 -6.43 -4.45
C LEU A 168 -18.25 -6.06 -3.20
N TRP A 169 -18.06 -6.80 -2.10
CA TRP A 169 -18.65 -6.48 -0.81
C TRP A 169 -18.32 -5.05 -0.37
N PHE A 170 -17.04 -4.67 -0.43
CA PHE A 170 -16.60 -3.32 -0.08
C PHE A 170 -17.22 -2.27 -1.00
N ILE A 171 -17.18 -2.49 -2.31
CA ILE A 171 -17.69 -1.55 -3.31
C ILE A 171 -19.19 -1.32 -3.10
N GLN A 172 -19.96 -2.37 -2.91
CA GLN A 172 -21.42 -2.30 -2.82
C GLN A 172 -21.89 -1.69 -1.49
N ASN A 173 -21.27 -2.08 -0.38
CA ASN A 173 -21.76 -1.72 0.95
C ASN A 173 -21.15 -0.43 1.50
N TYR A 174 -19.95 -0.06 1.05
CA TYR A 174 -19.20 1.05 1.64
C TYR A 174 -18.76 2.10 0.64
N LEU A 175 -18.18 1.71 -0.50
CA LEU A 175 -17.64 2.67 -1.45
C LEU A 175 -18.74 3.41 -2.20
N LYS A 176 -19.67 2.70 -2.86
CA LYS A 176 -20.80 3.32 -3.60
C LYS A 176 -21.70 4.17 -2.71
N PRO A 177 -22.08 3.73 -1.49
CA PRO A 177 -22.85 4.54 -0.56
C PRO A 177 -22.06 5.70 0.09
N GLY A 178 -20.75 5.77 -0.10
CA GLY A 178 -19.90 6.78 0.56
C GLY A 178 -19.71 6.56 2.07
N LYS A 179 -19.80 5.30 2.53
CA LYS A 179 -19.81 4.91 3.95
C LYS A 179 -18.51 4.24 4.42
N TRP A 180 -17.39 4.40 3.69
CA TRP A 180 -16.12 3.73 4.03
C TRP A 180 -15.60 4.05 5.44
N ASN A 181 -15.94 5.20 6.00
CA ASN A 181 -15.61 5.58 7.37
C ASN A 181 -16.27 4.68 8.43
N GLU A 182 -17.37 3.99 8.10
CA GLU A 182 -17.99 3.01 9.00
C GLU A 182 -17.11 1.76 9.21
N LEU A 183 -16.11 1.54 8.33
CA LEU A 183 -15.11 0.48 8.49
C LEU A 183 -13.94 0.86 9.41
N HIS A 184 -13.85 2.10 9.86
CA HIS A 184 -12.80 2.50 10.78
C HIS A 184 -12.90 1.73 12.09
N LEU A 185 -11.88 0.93 12.40
CA LEU A 185 -11.83 0.09 13.59
C LEU A 185 -11.14 0.77 14.78
N GLY A 186 -10.75 2.05 14.62
CA GLY A 186 -9.84 2.70 15.54
C GLY A 186 -8.44 2.07 15.51
N LYS A 187 -7.58 2.55 16.41
CA LYS A 187 -6.23 2.00 16.55
C LYS A 187 -6.30 0.57 17.08
N LYS A 188 -5.60 -0.35 16.41
CA LYS A 188 -5.39 -1.72 16.84
C LYS A 188 -3.89 -1.97 16.95
N GLU A 189 -3.42 -2.32 18.13
CA GLU A 189 -2.04 -2.71 18.36
C GLU A 189 -1.90 -4.20 18.16
N MET A 190 -0.89 -4.59 17.39
CA MET A 190 -0.53 -5.98 17.19
C MET A 190 0.91 -6.20 17.60
N GLY A 191 1.12 -7.09 18.55
CA GLY A 191 2.45 -7.55 18.90
C GLY A 191 3.06 -8.33 17.74
N MET A 192 4.25 -7.94 17.29
CA MET A 192 5.02 -8.72 16.34
C MET A 192 5.75 -9.82 17.08
N THR A 193 5.25 -11.05 16.98
CA THR A 193 5.86 -12.21 17.63
C THR A 193 7.00 -12.83 16.83
N ARG A 194 7.13 -12.57 15.52
CA ARG A 194 8.24 -12.96 14.66
C ARG A 194 8.34 -12.07 13.42
N PHE A 195 9.46 -11.40 13.25
CA PHE A 195 9.99 -10.98 11.95
C PHE A 195 11.13 -11.92 11.59
N SER A 196 10.99 -12.68 10.51
CA SER A 196 12.14 -13.25 9.83
C SER A 196 12.51 -12.32 8.68
N ILE A 197 13.57 -11.56 8.84
CA ILE A 197 14.26 -10.93 7.73
C ILE A 197 15.21 -12.01 7.20
N ASN A 198 14.86 -12.64 6.09
CA ASN A 198 15.79 -13.49 5.34
C ASN A 198 16.61 -12.63 4.40
#